data_6f8abaf35b57d768acb4c0c63988eca7
#
_entry.id   6f8abaf35b57d768acb4c0c63988eca7
#
_cell.length_a   1.000
_cell.length_b   1.000
_cell.length_c   1.000
_cell.angle_alpha   90.00
_cell.angle_beta   90.00
_cell.angle_gamma   90.00
#
_symmetry.space_group_name_H-M   'P 1'
#
loop_
_entity.id
_entity.type
_entity.pdbx_description
1 polymer ?
#
loop_
_entity_poly.entity_id
_entity_poly.type
_entity_poly.pdbx_seq_one_letter_code
_entity_poly.pdbx_strand_id
1 'polypeptide(L)'
;MAGLDPAIHGVPYTPALPHGHGTPSRTRPMPDQAPASTQPHQVPVTVLTGYLGAGKTTLLNRILSEKHGKKYAVIINEFGELGVDNDLVVDADEEVFEMNNGCVCCTVRGDLIRILSGLMKRSTPFDGIIIETTGLANPAPVAQTFFVDDTVRARTRLDAIVTVVDAKNLLARLGDSHEAEDQVAFADVIVLNKTDLVTPAELDQVEARIRGINRFARIHRTTRSAVNIDEILNQGAFDLARVLEREPDFLENTDHEHSDDIGSMSFEAARPIDPERFNQWIGTLLQEKGQDLLRTKGILAYPNEPRRFAFQAVHMIADGDFVGPWPEGDRRSKLVFIGRNLNRPQLRRGFEACQVPA
;
A
#
# COMPACT_ATOMS: atom_id res chain seq x y z
N MET A 1 -16.46 -31.20 -26.76
CA MET A 1 -15.38 -30.31 -27.21
C MET A 1 -16.02 -28.96 -27.44
N ALA A 2 -15.93 -28.06 -26.49
CA ALA A 2 -16.29 -26.66 -26.64
C ALA A 2 -15.20 -25.85 -25.93
N GLY A 3 -14.47 -25.06 -26.72
CA GLY A 3 -13.33 -24.29 -26.26
C GLY A 3 -13.74 -23.16 -25.33
N LEU A 4 -13.05 -23.04 -24.21
CA LEU A 4 -13.10 -21.90 -23.32
C LEU A 4 -12.10 -20.85 -23.84
N ASP A 5 -12.61 -19.70 -24.22
CA ASP A 5 -11.88 -18.51 -24.61
C ASP A 5 -11.46 -17.74 -23.36
N PRO A 6 -10.17 -17.51 -23.08
CA PRO A 6 -9.73 -16.72 -21.94
C PRO A 6 -9.47 -15.27 -22.38
N ALA A 7 -10.51 -14.47 -22.53
CA ALA A 7 -10.36 -13.03 -22.70
C ALA A 7 -10.31 -12.33 -21.33
N ILE A 8 -9.16 -12.36 -20.67
CA ILE A 8 -8.83 -11.41 -19.60
C ILE A 8 -8.19 -10.21 -20.28
N HIS A 9 -8.99 -9.20 -20.59
CA HIS A 9 -8.48 -7.91 -21.04
C HIS A 9 -7.82 -7.19 -19.87
N GLY A 10 -6.50 -7.35 -19.75
CA GLY A 10 -5.67 -6.43 -19.00
C GLY A 10 -5.68 -5.09 -19.74
N VAL A 11 -6.19 -4.04 -19.11
CA VAL A 11 -6.10 -2.68 -19.65
C VAL A 11 -4.62 -2.30 -19.63
N PRO A 12 -3.99 -1.99 -20.78
CA PRO A 12 -2.60 -1.56 -20.79
C PRO A 12 -2.49 -0.21 -20.05
N TYR A 13 -1.54 -0.13 -19.13
CA TYR A 13 -1.16 1.12 -18.49
C TYR A 13 -0.69 2.11 -19.56
N THR A 14 -1.46 3.19 -19.73
CA THR A 14 -1.06 4.33 -20.55
C THR A 14 -1.07 5.56 -19.65
N PRO A 15 0.08 6.06 -19.18
CA PRO A 15 0.12 7.33 -18.47
C PRO A 15 -0.24 8.44 -19.44
N ALA A 16 -1.25 9.24 -19.11
CA ALA A 16 -1.61 10.40 -19.88
C ALA A 16 -0.50 11.46 -19.80
N LEU A 17 0.24 11.64 -20.89
CA LEU A 17 1.16 12.76 -21.05
C LEU A 17 0.35 14.01 -21.45
N PRO A 18 0.59 15.17 -20.87
CA PRO A 18 0.02 16.41 -21.35
C PRO A 18 0.70 16.83 -22.67
N HIS A 19 -0.02 16.78 -23.79
CA HIS A 19 0.44 17.34 -25.07
C HIS A 19 0.44 18.87 -24.98
N GLY A 20 1.61 19.47 -24.94
CA GLY A 20 1.83 20.91 -25.05
C GLY A 20 2.22 21.29 -26.47
N HIS A 21 1.29 21.73 -27.30
CA HIS A 21 1.59 22.57 -28.46
C HIS A 21 1.27 24.01 -28.13
N GLY A 22 2.27 24.86 -28.02
CA GLY A 22 2.13 26.29 -27.82
C GLY A 22 3.15 27.07 -28.59
N THR A 23 2.71 27.78 -29.65
CA THR A 23 3.46 28.80 -30.38
C THR A 23 3.69 30.07 -29.54
N PRO A 24 4.79 30.79 -29.73
CA PRO A 24 5.13 31.92 -28.87
C PRO A 24 4.41 33.22 -29.36
N SER A 25 3.67 33.89 -28.48
CA SER A 25 3.28 35.29 -28.70
C SER A 25 2.83 36.00 -27.42
N ARG A 26 3.50 37.14 -27.17
CA ARG A 26 3.11 38.32 -26.43
C ARG A 26 3.05 38.29 -24.90
N THR A 27 4.01 38.98 -24.34
CA THR A 27 4.06 39.53 -22.98
C THR A 27 2.73 40.17 -22.54
N ARG A 28 2.16 39.61 -21.45
CA ARG A 28 1.10 40.23 -20.67
C ARG A 28 1.53 40.23 -19.19
N PRO A 29 1.25 41.29 -18.41
CA PRO A 29 1.73 41.37 -17.04
C PRO A 29 1.09 40.31 -16.17
N MET A 30 1.86 39.79 -15.21
CA MET A 30 1.47 38.77 -14.23
C MET A 30 0.25 39.26 -13.43
N PRO A 31 -0.81 38.49 -13.31
CA PRO A 31 -1.75 38.64 -12.21
C PRO A 31 -1.22 37.90 -10.99
N ASP A 32 -1.42 38.54 -9.84
CA ASP A 32 -1.12 38.02 -8.50
C ASP A 32 -1.62 36.60 -8.28
N GLN A 33 -0.79 35.86 -7.53
CA GLN A 33 -1.07 34.66 -6.76
C GLN A 33 -2.33 33.88 -7.16
N ALA A 34 -2.14 32.84 -7.96
CA ALA A 34 -3.13 31.79 -8.12
C ALA A 34 -3.43 31.18 -6.73
N PRO A 35 -4.71 31.04 -6.33
CA PRO A 35 -5.04 30.36 -5.09
C PRO A 35 -4.51 28.94 -5.12
N ALA A 36 -3.93 28.51 -4.02
CA ALA A 36 -3.51 27.13 -3.79
C ALA A 36 -4.59 26.19 -4.32
N SER A 37 -4.26 25.30 -5.22
CA SER A 37 -5.16 24.29 -5.75
C SER A 37 -5.68 23.48 -4.56
N THR A 38 -6.92 23.72 -4.16
CA THR A 38 -7.64 22.87 -3.22
C THR A 38 -7.90 21.56 -3.93
N GLN A 39 -6.93 20.62 -3.83
CA GLN A 39 -7.22 19.23 -4.15
C GLN A 39 -8.41 18.81 -3.27
N PRO A 40 -9.42 18.14 -3.83
CA PRO A 40 -10.54 17.67 -3.03
C PRO A 40 -10.00 16.83 -1.89
N HIS A 41 -10.47 17.09 -0.67
CA HIS A 41 -10.03 16.39 0.53
C HIS A 41 -10.36 14.89 0.39
N GLN A 42 -9.34 14.08 0.08
CA GLN A 42 -9.48 12.62 0.00
C GLN A 42 -9.51 12.03 1.41
N VAL A 43 -10.52 11.20 1.67
CA VAL A 43 -10.64 10.49 2.94
C VAL A 43 -9.59 9.37 3.01
N PRO A 44 -8.74 9.33 4.05
CA PRO A 44 -7.75 8.27 4.21
C PRO A 44 -8.43 6.93 4.52
N VAL A 45 -7.94 5.87 3.90
CA VAL A 45 -8.43 4.50 4.10
C VAL A 45 -7.29 3.63 4.61
N THR A 46 -7.48 3.05 5.78
CA THR A 46 -6.55 2.07 6.36
C THR A 46 -7.09 0.66 6.18
N VAL A 47 -6.29 -0.21 5.59
CA VAL A 47 -6.62 -1.65 5.49
C VAL A 47 -6.01 -2.36 6.70
N LEU A 48 -6.87 -2.94 7.54
CA LEU A 48 -6.47 -3.75 8.69
C LEU A 48 -6.51 -5.23 8.31
N THR A 49 -5.36 -5.88 8.32
CA THR A 49 -5.22 -7.29 7.99
C THR A 49 -4.38 -8.03 9.05
N GLY A 50 -4.19 -9.31 8.88
CA GLY A 50 -3.40 -10.16 9.77
C GLY A 50 -4.05 -11.53 9.92
N TYR A 51 -3.25 -12.54 10.22
CA TYR A 51 -3.68 -13.93 10.26
C TYR A 51 -4.75 -14.17 11.35
N LEU A 52 -5.45 -15.31 11.24
CA LEU A 52 -6.48 -15.71 12.22
C LEU A 52 -5.94 -15.69 13.65
N GLY A 53 -6.68 -15.06 14.58
CA GLY A 53 -6.33 -14.98 15.99
C GLY A 53 -5.17 -14.02 16.31
N ALA A 54 -4.63 -13.26 15.37
CA ALA A 54 -3.54 -12.32 15.64
C ALA A 54 -3.94 -11.14 16.54
N GLY A 55 -5.24 -10.78 16.57
CA GLY A 55 -5.77 -9.70 17.41
C GLY A 55 -6.31 -8.50 16.62
N LYS A 56 -6.75 -8.70 15.37
CA LYS A 56 -7.38 -7.67 14.53
C LYS A 56 -8.60 -7.05 15.21
N THR A 57 -9.57 -7.88 15.56
CA THR A 57 -10.79 -7.45 16.25
C THR A 57 -10.50 -6.75 17.58
N THR A 58 -9.46 -7.19 18.30
CA THR A 58 -9.01 -6.49 19.52
C THR A 58 -8.50 -5.09 19.21
N LEU A 59 -7.71 -4.93 18.14
CA LEU A 59 -7.23 -3.63 17.69
C LEU A 59 -8.39 -2.75 17.21
N LEU A 60 -9.29 -3.31 16.41
CA LEU A 60 -10.47 -2.60 15.91
C LEU A 60 -11.35 -2.09 17.05
N ASN A 61 -11.72 -2.97 17.99
CA ASN A 61 -12.52 -2.58 19.18
C ASN A 61 -11.82 -1.48 20.00
N ARG A 62 -10.50 -1.53 20.09
CA ARG A 62 -9.75 -0.50 20.76
C ARG A 62 -9.82 0.84 20.01
N ILE A 63 -9.67 0.83 18.69
CA ILE A 63 -9.83 2.05 17.87
C ILE A 63 -11.23 2.63 18.07
N LEU A 64 -12.28 1.79 18.06
CA LEU A 64 -13.67 2.22 18.21
C LEU A 64 -14.01 2.72 19.61
N SER A 65 -13.34 2.24 20.65
CA SER A 65 -13.64 2.58 22.05
C SER A 65 -12.79 3.73 22.63
N GLU A 66 -11.62 4.02 22.03
CA GLU A 66 -10.75 5.10 22.52
C GLU A 66 -11.30 6.48 22.11
N LYS A 67 -11.28 7.45 23.04
CA LYS A 67 -11.71 8.83 22.78
C LYS A 67 -10.64 9.61 22.01
N HIS A 68 -10.54 9.43 20.73
CA HIS A 68 -9.59 10.15 19.85
C HIS A 68 -10.24 11.37 19.15
N GLY A 69 -11.54 11.60 19.30
CA GLY A 69 -12.25 12.75 18.73
C GLY A 69 -12.37 12.73 17.20
N LYS A 70 -12.13 11.58 16.55
CA LYS A 70 -12.25 11.37 15.09
C LYS A 70 -13.41 10.44 14.80
N LYS A 71 -14.05 10.60 13.64
CA LYS A 71 -15.14 9.76 13.17
C LYS A 71 -14.67 8.83 12.07
N TYR A 72 -14.66 7.52 12.32
CA TYR A 72 -14.29 6.50 11.35
C TYR A 72 -15.53 5.76 10.82
N ALA A 73 -15.52 5.42 9.53
CA ALA A 73 -16.37 4.38 8.98
C ALA A 73 -15.60 3.07 8.99
N VAL A 74 -16.23 1.99 9.41
CA VAL A 74 -15.62 0.65 9.45
C VAL A 74 -16.32 -0.25 8.45
N ILE A 75 -15.55 -0.91 7.59
CA ILE A 75 -16.04 -1.92 6.64
C ILE A 75 -15.43 -3.25 7.05
N ILE A 76 -16.26 -4.19 7.48
CA ILE A 76 -15.85 -5.54 7.87
C ILE A 76 -16.12 -6.48 6.71
N ASN A 77 -15.08 -7.17 6.25
CA ASN A 77 -15.16 -8.19 5.21
C ASN A 77 -14.97 -9.56 5.84
N GLU A 78 -16.06 -10.25 6.15
CA GLU A 78 -16.02 -11.57 6.80
C GLU A 78 -16.41 -12.70 5.85
N PHE A 79 -15.68 -13.83 5.96
CA PHE A 79 -16.00 -15.10 5.31
C PHE A 79 -16.85 -15.96 6.27
N GLY A 80 -18.15 -16.04 6.07
CA GLY A 80 -19.00 -16.95 6.85
C GLY A 80 -20.47 -16.62 6.85
N GLU A 81 -21.32 -17.63 6.94
CA GLU A 81 -22.80 -17.53 6.93
C GLU A 81 -23.40 -16.98 8.24
N LEU A 82 -22.59 -16.68 9.26
CA LEU A 82 -23.05 -16.17 10.55
C LEU A 82 -21.99 -15.21 11.10
N GLY A 83 -22.33 -13.92 11.15
CA GLY A 83 -21.53 -12.86 11.76
C GLY A 83 -21.32 -13.08 13.27
N VAL A 84 -20.38 -13.95 13.62
CA VAL A 84 -20.05 -14.25 15.03
C VAL A 84 -19.25 -13.11 15.65
N ASP A 85 -18.58 -12.28 14.82
CA ASP A 85 -17.76 -11.16 15.32
C ASP A 85 -18.53 -9.84 15.48
N ASN A 86 -19.75 -9.73 14.95
CA ASN A 86 -20.59 -8.53 15.13
C ASN A 86 -20.93 -8.22 16.58
N ASP A 87 -21.15 -9.26 17.40
CA ASP A 87 -21.40 -9.10 18.83
C ASP A 87 -20.16 -8.65 19.62
N LEU A 88 -19.00 -8.63 18.98
CA LEU A 88 -17.71 -8.22 19.56
C LEU A 88 -17.35 -6.75 19.27
N VAL A 89 -18.03 -6.11 18.31
CA VAL A 89 -17.83 -4.68 18.04
C VAL A 89 -18.67 -3.88 19.03
N VAL A 90 -17.98 -3.12 19.89
CA VAL A 90 -18.60 -2.32 20.95
C VAL A 90 -19.44 -1.19 20.34
N ASP A 91 -20.59 -0.90 20.95
CA ASP A 91 -21.44 0.26 20.65
C ASP A 91 -20.61 1.56 20.62
N ALA A 92 -20.33 2.03 19.41
CA ALA A 92 -19.61 3.28 19.17
C ALA A 92 -20.51 4.21 18.35
N ASP A 93 -20.30 5.52 18.47
CA ASP A 93 -20.95 6.54 17.60
C ASP A 93 -20.50 6.43 16.12
N GLU A 94 -19.86 5.33 15.75
CA GLU A 94 -19.25 5.04 14.46
C GLU A 94 -20.12 4.10 13.63
N GLU A 95 -20.12 4.27 12.32
CA GLU A 95 -20.95 3.49 11.44
C GLU A 95 -20.20 2.25 10.93
N VAL A 96 -20.67 1.07 11.31
CA VAL A 96 -20.15 -0.23 10.88
C VAL A 96 -20.92 -0.73 9.66
N PHE A 97 -20.22 -1.14 8.62
CA PHE A 97 -20.77 -1.68 7.37
C PHE A 97 -20.24 -3.08 7.14
N GLU A 98 -21.15 -4.03 7.00
CA GLU A 98 -20.81 -5.40 6.64
C GLU A 98 -20.84 -5.62 5.13
N MET A 99 -19.87 -6.38 4.65
CA MET A 99 -19.87 -6.90 3.28
C MET A 99 -20.43 -8.32 3.30
N ASN A 100 -21.64 -8.50 2.76
CA ASN A 100 -22.23 -9.83 2.58
C ASN A 100 -21.61 -10.51 1.36
N ASN A 101 -20.70 -11.46 1.56
CA ASN A 101 -20.00 -12.10 0.46
C ASN A 101 -20.08 -13.63 0.49
N GLY A 102 -20.72 -14.17 -0.53
CA GLY A 102 -20.37 -15.48 -1.06
C GLY A 102 -19.32 -15.30 -2.16
N CYS A 103 -18.18 -15.95 -2.00
CA CYS A 103 -17.15 -16.29 -2.98
C CYS A 103 -16.58 -15.25 -3.98
N VAL A 104 -15.23 -15.19 -3.97
CA VAL A 104 -14.25 -14.87 -5.03
C VAL A 104 -14.00 -13.41 -5.38
N CYS A 105 -12.71 -13.08 -5.39
CA CYS A 105 -12.00 -11.81 -5.68
C CYS A 105 -12.72 -10.68 -6.47
N CYS A 106 -13.52 -11.02 -7.47
CA CYS A 106 -14.22 -10.02 -8.29
C CYS A 106 -15.44 -9.42 -7.60
N THR A 107 -16.16 -10.20 -6.77
CA THR A 107 -17.34 -9.74 -6.03
C THR A 107 -16.92 -8.79 -4.90
N VAL A 108 -15.85 -9.12 -4.17
CA VAL A 108 -15.28 -8.27 -3.08
C VAL A 108 -14.95 -6.87 -3.57
N ARG A 109 -14.28 -6.75 -4.72
CA ARG A 109 -13.93 -5.44 -5.30
C ARG A 109 -15.17 -4.63 -5.67
N GLY A 110 -16.16 -5.24 -6.34
CA GLY A 110 -17.39 -4.56 -6.74
C GLY A 110 -18.21 -4.07 -5.53
N ASP A 111 -18.33 -4.89 -4.50
CA ASP A 111 -19.03 -4.54 -3.26
C ASP A 111 -18.30 -3.45 -2.49
N LEU A 112 -16.98 -3.52 -2.40
CA LEU A 112 -16.16 -2.48 -1.77
C LEU A 112 -16.34 -1.13 -2.48
N ILE A 113 -16.26 -1.09 -3.81
CA ILE A 113 -16.49 0.12 -4.61
C ILE A 113 -17.89 0.68 -4.31
N ARG A 114 -18.91 -0.16 -4.28
CA ARG A 114 -20.31 0.24 -4.00
C ARG A 114 -20.45 0.86 -2.60
N ILE A 115 -19.86 0.24 -1.57
CA ILE A 115 -19.91 0.74 -0.19
C ILE A 115 -19.13 2.05 -0.08
N LEU A 116 -17.90 2.12 -0.58
CA LEU A 116 -17.10 3.36 -0.58
C LEU A 116 -17.82 4.49 -1.30
N SER A 117 -18.39 4.21 -2.49
CA SER A 117 -19.17 5.21 -3.24
C SER A 117 -20.44 5.67 -2.48
N GLY A 118 -21.07 4.79 -1.72
CA GLY A 118 -22.20 5.10 -0.85
C GLY A 118 -21.79 6.02 0.32
N LEU A 119 -20.69 5.67 1.00
CA LEU A 119 -20.12 6.46 2.08
C LEU A 119 -19.76 7.89 1.64
N MET A 120 -19.14 8.01 0.46
CA MET A 120 -18.73 9.31 -0.09
C MET A 120 -19.89 10.21 -0.53
N LYS A 121 -21.12 9.70 -0.60
CA LYS A 121 -22.32 10.52 -0.89
C LYS A 121 -22.98 11.12 0.35
N ARG A 122 -22.52 10.74 1.55
CA ARG A 122 -23.12 11.21 2.81
C ARG A 122 -22.75 12.67 3.09
N SER A 123 -23.66 13.34 3.76
CA SER A 123 -23.48 14.76 4.14
C SER A 123 -22.49 14.94 5.30
N THR A 124 -22.30 13.92 6.14
CA THR A 124 -21.34 13.96 7.25
C THR A 124 -20.03 13.32 6.80
N PRO A 125 -18.93 14.09 6.74
CA PRO A 125 -17.63 13.54 6.37
C PRO A 125 -17.09 12.62 7.48
N PHE A 126 -16.32 11.61 7.08
CA PHE A 126 -15.52 10.79 7.97
C PHE A 126 -14.07 11.30 7.97
N ASP A 127 -13.41 11.21 9.12
CA ASP A 127 -11.97 11.50 9.24
C ASP A 127 -11.11 10.39 8.64
N GLY A 128 -11.68 9.19 8.52
CA GLY A 128 -11.05 8.05 7.88
C GLY A 128 -12.00 6.86 7.71
N ILE A 129 -11.55 5.89 6.93
CA ILE A 129 -12.24 4.60 6.74
C ILE A 129 -11.29 3.49 7.13
N ILE A 130 -11.78 2.49 7.85
CA ILE A 130 -11.04 1.28 8.20
C ILE A 130 -11.70 0.11 7.48
N ILE A 131 -10.92 -0.66 6.75
CA ILE A 131 -11.38 -1.90 6.08
C ILE A 131 -10.70 -3.07 6.77
N GLU A 132 -11.43 -3.84 7.55
CA GLU A 132 -10.93 -5.08 8.13
C GLU A 132 -11.09 -6.22 7.12
N THR A 133 -10.01 -6.95 6.86
CA THR A 133 -10.04 -8.17 6.04
C THR A 133 -10.09 -9.41 6.92
N THR A 134 -10.62 -10.51 6.37
CA THR A 134 -10.59 -11.81 7.04
C THR A 134 -9.15 -12.27 7.32
N GLY A 135 -8.97 -13.14 8.30
CA GLY A 135 -7.65 -13.64 8.68
C GLY A 135 -6.90 -14.46 7.62
N LEU A 136 -7.59 -14.93 6.60
CA LEU A 136 -7.02 -15.67 5.46
C LEU A 136 -7.01 -14.86 4.16
N ALA A 137 -7.37 -13.57 4.21
CA ALA A 137 -7.42 -12.75 3.01
C ALA A 137 -6.05 -12.24 2.60
N ASN A 138 -5.78 -12.29 1.30
CA ASN A 138 -4.72 -11.50 0.69
C ASN A 138 -5.20 -10.03 0.60
N PRO A 139 -4.45 -9.03 1.13
CA PRO A 139 -4.87 -7.63 1.09
C PRO A 139 -4.76 -6.99 -0.29
N ALA A 140 -4.08 -7.62 -1.24
CA ALA A 140 -3.84 -7.05 -2.56
C ALA A 140 -5.12 -6.64 -3.33
N PRO A 141 -6.21 -7.45 -3.41
CA PRO A 141 -7.43 -7.06 -4.11
C PRO A 141 -8.07 -5.79 -3.53
N VAL A 142 -8.01 -5.63 -2.20
CA VAL A 142 -8.49 -4.42 -1.52
C VAL A 142 -7.61 -3.22 -1.91
N ALA A 143 -6.29 -3.34 -1.80
CA ALA A 143 -5.36 -2.28 -2.19
C ALA A 143 -5.52 -1.87 -3.67
N GLN A 144 -5.67 -2.84 -4.58
CA GLN A 144 -5.85 -2.60 -6.01
C GLN A 144 -7.12 -1.78 -6.34
N THR A 145 -8.16 -1.86 -5.51
CA THR A 145 -9.40 -1.09 -5.71
C THR A 145 -9.13 0.41 -5.77
N PHE A 146 -8.15 0.89 -4.99
CA PHE A 146 -7.76 2.30 -4.94
C PHE A 146 -6.97 2.78 -6.16
N PHE A 147 -6.55 1.87 -7.04
CA PHE A 147 -5.85 2.20 -8.29
C PHE A 147 -6.75 2.16 -9.52
N VAL A 148 -7.75 1.25 -9.53
CA VAL A 148 -8.52 0.95 -10.75
C VAL A 148 -9.86 1.67 -10.84
N ASP A 149 -10.41 2.17 -9.74
CA ASP A 149 -11.70 2.85 -9.74
C ASP A 149 -11.55 4.37 -9.59
N ASP A 150 -11.90 5.12 -10.63
CA ASP A 150 -11.75 6.57 -10.66
C ASP A 150 -12.60 7.28 -9.61
N THR A 151 -13.77 6.73 -9.26
CA THR A 151 -14.67 7.33 -8.25
C THR A 151 -14.07 7.19 -6.85
N VAL A 152 -13.54 6.01 -6.54
CA VAL A 152 -12.85 5.73 -5.28
C VAL A 152 -11.60 6.61 -5.20
N ARG A 153 -10.78 6.61 -6.23
CA ARG A 153 -9.53 7.35 -6.33
C ARG A 153 -9.70 8.87 -6.19
N ALA A 154 -10.79 9.43 -6.74
CA ALA A 154 -11.07 10.86 -6.65
C ALA A 154 -11.42 11.33 -5.23
N ARG A 155 -11.93 10.46 -4.37
CA ARG A 155 -12.50 10.82 -3.06
C ARG A 155 -11.80 10.18 -1.87
N THR A 156 -11.06 9.11 -2.09
CA THR A 156 -10.33 8.38 -1.03
C THR A 156 -8.87 8.19 -1.43
N ARG A 157 -8.02 7.96 -0.45
CA ARG A 157 -6.62 7.56 -0.66
C ARG A 157 -6.28 6.40 0.27
N LEU A 158 -5.55 5.43 -0.22
CA LEU A 158 -5.01 4.37 0.62
C LEU A 158 -3.94 4.97 1.54
N ASP A 159 -4.19 4.92 2.85
CA ASP A 159 -3.33 5.50 3.87
C ASP A 159 -2.23 4.53 4.29
N ALA A 160 -2.63 3.33 4.66
CA ALA A 160 -1.73 2.27 5.10
C ALA A 160 -2.38 0.89 5.01
N ILE A 161 -1.56 -0.14 4.84
CA ILE A 161 -1.91 -1.52 5.16
C ILE A 161 -1.28 -1.83 6.52
N VAL A 162 -2.14 -2.00 7.53
CA VAL A 162 -1.75 -2.33 8.90
C VAL A 162 -1.96 -3.82 9.12
N THR A 163 -0.88 -4.55 9.36
CA THR A 163 -0.91 -6.00 9.57
C THR A 163 -0.70 -6.32 11.05
N VAL A 164 -1.68 -6.96 11.68
CA VAL A 164 -1.53 -7.50 13.03
C VAL A 164 -0.89 -8.87 12.97
N VAL A 165 0.22 -9.04 13.68
CA VAL A 165 1.03 -10.26 13.68
C VAL A 165 1.10 -10.85 15.09
N ASP A 166 0.82 -12.13 15.20
CA ASP A 166 0.98 -12.89 16.45
C ASP A 166 2.45 -13.32 16.62
N ALA A 167 3.17 -12.67 17.54
CA ALA A 167 4.58 -12.94 17.79
C ALA A 167 4.84 -14.41 18.17
N LYS A 168 3.90 -15.07 18.87
CA LYS A 168 4.05 -16.47 19.32
C LYS A 168 3.93 -17.46 18.18
N ASN A 169 3.09 -17.18 17.20
CA ASN A 169 2.72 -18.17 16.18
C ASN A 169 3.25 -17.85 14.77
N LEU A 170 3.81 -16.65 14.54
CA LEU A 170 4.20 -16.22 13.19
C LEU A 170 5.14 -17.20 12.49
N LEU A 171 6.22 -17.60 13.14
CA LEU A 171 7.25 -18.44 12.50
C LEU A 171 6.67 -19.78 12.00
N ALA A 172 5.75 -20.39 12.77
CA ALA A 172 5.06 -21.60 12.33
C ALA A 172 4.13 -21.31 11.15
N ARG A 173 3.43 -20.16 11.16
CA ARG A 173 2.49 -19.79 10.09
C ARG A 173 3.18 -19.45 8.78
N LEU A 174 4.33 -18.80 8.81
CA LEU A 174 5.12 -18.52 7.60
C LEU A 174 5.61 -19.80 6.90
N GLY A 175 5.73 -20.94 7.63
CA GLY A 175 6.02 -22.23 7.02
C GLY A 175 4.82 -22.94 6.38
N ASP A 176 3.59 -22.57 6.80
CA ASP A 176 2.37 -23.30 6.49
C ASP A 176 1.40 -22.52 5.60
N SER A 177 1.53 -21.20 5.47
CA SER A 177 0.54 -20.33 4.82
C SER A 177 1.15 -19.19 4.01
N HIS A 178 0.88 -19.21 2.72
CA HIS A 178 1.21 -18.09 1.83
C HIS A 178 0.48 -16.79 2.21
N GLU A 179 -0.73 -16.88 2.78
CA GLU A 179 -1.49 -15.71 3.21
C GLU A 179 -0.77 -14.96 4.34
N ALA A 180 -0.15 -15.68 5.28
CA ALA A 180 0.63 -15.06 6.35
C ALA A 180 1.86 -14.31 5.80
N GLU A 181 2.53 -14.88 4.80
CA GLU A 181 3.65 -14.23 4.11
C GLU A 181 3.19 -12.98 3.34
N ASP A 182 2.10 -13.10 2.56
CA ASP A 182 1.54 -11.99 1.79
C ASP A 182 1.14 -10.83 2.70
N GLN A 183 0.46 -11.12 3.83
CA GLN A 183 0.06 -10.09 4.78
C GLN A 183 1.26 -9.32 5.35
N VAL A 184 2.38 -10.00 5.65
CA VAL A 184 3.62 -9.34 6.07
C VAL A 184 4.26 -8.55 4.92
N ALA A 185 4.28 -9.12 3.71
CA ALA A 185 4.86 -8.48 2.53
C ALA A 185 4.14 -7.18 2.13
N PHE A 186 2.81 -7.17 2.25
CA PHE A 186 2.00 -5.99 1.93
C PHE A 186 1.97 -4.92 3.03
N ALA A 187 2.42 -5.22 4.26
CA ALA A 187 2.35 -4.31 5.38
C ALA A 187 3.14 -3.01 5.15
N ASP A 188 2.53 -1.87 5.45
CA ASP A 188 3.22 -0.61 5.72
C ASP A 188 3.58 -0.49 7.20
N VAL A 189 2.67 -0.97 8.04
CA VAL A 189 2.81 -0.99 9.50
C VAL A 189 2.49 -2.39 10.02
N ILE A 190 3.33 -2.91 10.88
CA ILE A 190 3.15 -4.18 11.56
C ILE A 190 2.91 -3.92 13.05
N VAL A 191 1.76 -4.35 13.53
CA VAL A 191 1.44 -4.43 14.95
C VAL A 191 1.84 -5.82 15.42
N LEU A 192 3.08 -5.97 15.90
CA LEU A 192 3.61 -7.22 16.43
C LEU A 192 3.05 -7.46 17.83
N ASN A 193 1.97 -8.21 17.87
CA ASN A 193 1.14 -8.42 19.04
C ASN A 193 1.52 -9.67 19.83
N LYS A 194 1.04 -9.76 21.06
CA LYS A 194 1.27 -10.88 22.01
C LYS A 194 2.75 -11.06 22.34
N THR A 195 3.50 -9.96 22.41
CA THR A 195 4.92 -9.99 22.76
C THR A 195 5.20 -10.48 24.18
N ASP A 196 4.18 -10.47 25.04
CA ASP A 196 4.18 -11.05 26.39
C ASP A 196 4.22 -12.60 26.41
N LEU A 197 3.94 -13.25 25.28
CA LEU A 197 3.93 -14.71 25.14
C LEU A 197 5.23 -15.30 24.60
N VAL A 198 6.24 -14.48 24.34
CA VAL A 198 7.54 -14.87 23.80
C VAL A 198 8.68 -14.31 24.62
N THR A 199 9.81 -15.00 24.61
CA THR A 199 11.05 -14.49 25.19
C THR A 199 11.67 -13.40 24.33
N PRO A 200 12.57 -12.55 24.84
CA PRO A 200 13.28 -11.56 24.03
C PRO A 200 14.01 -12.18 22.83
N ALA A 201 14.64 -13.34 22.99
CA ALA A 201 15.34 -14.03 21.91
C ALA A 201 14.40 -14.53 20.81
N GLU A 202 13.23 -15.07 21.18
CA GLU A 202 12.19 -15.47 20.22
C GLU A 202 11.63 -14.23 19.49
N LEU A 203 11.43 -13.12 20.18
CA LEU A 203 10.95 -11.88 19.59
C LEU A 203 11.93 -11.32 18.55
N ASP A 204 13.23 -11.34 18.85
CA ASP A 204 14.27 -10.91 17.91
C ASP A 204 14.30 -11.82 16.65
N GLN A 205 14.08 -13.13 16.80
CA GLN A 205 13.96 -14.05 15.67
C GLN A 205 12.72 -13.75 14.80
N VAL A 206 11.59 -13.47 15.44
CA VAL A 206 10.36 -13.10 14.75
C VAL A 206 10.56 -11.79 13.96
N GLU A 207 11.15 -10.77 14.55
CA GLU A 207 11.43 -9.52 13.85
C GLU A 207 12.45 -9.69 12.72
N ALA A 208 13.49 -10.48 12.93
CA ALA A 208 14.46 -10.77 11.87
C ALA A 208 13.76 -11.44 10.67
N ARG A 209 12.83 -12.37 10.93
CA ARG A 209 12.06 -13.02 9.85
C ARG A 209 11.13 -12.05 9.14
N ILE A 210 10.42 -11.16 9.86
CA ILE A 210 9.62 -10.10 9.28
C ILE A 210 10.47 -9.19 8.40
N ARG A 211 11.65 -8.77 8.89
CA ARG A 211 12.57 -7.92 8.14
C ARG A 211 13.13 -8.60 6.89
N GLY A 212 13.29 -9.91 6.92
CA GLY A 212 13.65 -10.71 5.72
C GLY A 212 12.61 -10.64 4.62
N ILE A 213 11.32 -10.68 4.98
CA ILE A 213 10.20 -10.56 4.03
C ILE A 213 10.00 -9.10 3.60
N ASN A 214 9.81 -8.22 4.59
CA ASN A 214 9.48 -6.81 4.38
C ASN A 214 10.26 -5.92 5.37
N ARG A 215 11.42 -5.47 4.94
CA ARG A 215 12.26 -4.59 5.76
C ARG A 215 11.73 -3.17 5.88
N PHE A 216 10.78 -2.79 5.02
CA PHE A 216 10.23 -1.45 4.91
C PHE A 216 8.99 -1.21 5.78
N ALA A 217 8.43 -2.24 6.40
CA ALA A 217 7.33 -2.08 7.34
C ALA A 217 7.83 -1.50 8.66
N ARG A 218 7.08 -0.53 9.23
CA ARG A 218 7.28 -0.10 10.60
C ARG A 218 6.75 -1.15 11.56
N ILE A 219 7.49 -1.51 12.60
CA ILE A 219 7.09 -2.53 13.56
C ILE A 219 6.82 -1.87 14.91
N HIS A 220 5.62 -2.09 15.44
CA HIS A 220 5.21 -1.71 16.80
C HIS A 220 5.02 -2.97 17.64
N ARG A 221 5.87 -3.16 18.66
CA ARG A 221 5.75 -4.28 19.63
C ARG A 221 4.60 -3.99 20.58
N THR A 222 3.65 -4.91 20.72
CA THR A 222 2.45 -4.70 21.54
C THR A 222 2.02 -5.95 22.31
N THR A 223 1.24 -5.69 23.37
CA THR A 223 0.47 -6.70 24.09
C THR A 223 -0.99 -6.29 24.04
N ARG A 224 -1.89 -7.20 23.70
CA ARG A 224 -3.33 -6.94 23.53
C ARG A 224 -3.61 -5.77 22.56
N SER A 225 -2.82 -5.68 21.50
CA SER A 225 -2.89 -4.63 20.46
C SER A 225 -2.81 -3.21 21.02
N ALA A 226 -2.11 -3.01 22.17
CA ALA A 226 -1.95 -1.72 22.84
C ALA A 226 -0.90 -0.86 22.11
N VAL A 227 -1.25 -0.34 20.95
CA VAL A 227 -0.47 0.62 20.15
C VAL A 227 -1.14 1.99 20.19
N ASN A 228 -0.36 3.05 20.05
CA ASN A 228 -0.91 4.38 19.86
C ASN A 228 -1.62 4.46 18.49
N ILE A 229 -2.92 4.80 18.52
CA ILE A 229 -3.75 4.84 17.31
C ILE A 229 -3.21 5.85 16.29
N ASP A 230 -2.69 6.97 16.74
CA ASP A 230 -2.10 7.99 15.86
C ASP A 230 -0.79 7.51 15.18
N GLU A 231 -0.18 6.41 15.62
CA GLU A 231 0.99 5.82 14.98
C GLU A 231 0.64 4.84 13.85
N ILE A 232 -0.61 4.39 13.79
CA ILE A 232 -1.07 3.40 12.81
C ILE A 232 -2.13 3.91 11.84
N LEU A 233 -2.88 4.97 12.19
CA LEU A 233 -3.92 5.56 11.35
C LEU A 233 -3.50 6.95 10.85
N ASN A 234 -3.91 7.27 9.62
CA ASN A 234 -3.66 8.57 8.96
C ASN A 234 -2.16 8.93 8.87
N GLN A 235 -1.33 7.92 8.67
CA GLN A 235 0.12 8.08 8.58
C GLN A 235 0.61 8.39 7.16
N GLY A 236 -0.20 8.13 6.14
CA GLY A 236 0.24 8.18 4.75
C GLY A 236 1.38 7.19 4.46
N ALA A 237 1.43 6.09 5.22
CA ALA A 237 2.53 5.12 5.14
C ALA A 237 2.51 4.32 3.84
N PHE A 238 1.39 4.31 3.13
CA PHE A 238 1.31 3.73 1.79
C PHE A 238 2.05 4.59 0.76
N ASP A 239 2.06 5.91 0.92
CA ASP A 239 2.73 6.86 0.04
C ASP A 239 4.22 6.98 0.39
N LEU A 240 5.09 6.44 -0.47
CA LEU A 240 6.54 6.47 -0.26
C LEU A 240 7.10 7.90 -0.17
N ALA A 241 6.52 8.88 -0.88
CA ALA A 241 6.98 10.26 -0.81
C ALA A 241 6.81 10.83 0.60
N ARG A 242 5.68 10.56 1.25
CA ARG A 242 5.41 10.97 2.63
C ARG A 242 6.29 10.23 3.63
N VAL A 243 6.57 8.94 3.38
CA VAL A 243 7.49 8.18 4.22
C VAL A 243 8.89 8.80 4.18
N LEU A 244 9.40 9.12 2.98
CA LEU A 244 10.71 9.73 2.81
C LEU A 244 10.81 11.17 3.32
N GLU A 245 9.69 11.91 3.43
CA GLU A 245 9.65 13.23 4.07
C GLU A 245 9.88 13.13 5.58
N ARG A 246 9.40 12.05 6.22
CA ARG A 246 9.54 11.81 7.66
C ARG A 246 10.82 11.06 8.00
N GLU A 247 11.22 10.15 7.15
CA GLU A 247 12.36 9.25 7.32
C GLU A 247 13.20 9.26 6.02
N PRO A 248 14.04 10.28 5.78
CA PRO A 248 14.84 10.39 4.56
C PRO A 248 15.70 9.15 4.29
N ASP A 249 16.21 8.52 5.33
CA ASP A 249 17.09 7.35 5.28
C ASP A 249 16.33 6.01 5.17
N PHE A 250 14.99 6.04 5.03
CA PHE A 250 14.13 4.86 4.99
C PHE A 250 14.57 3.79 3.97
N LEU A 251 15.19 4.20 2.87
CA LEU A 251 15.68 3.33 1.80
C LEU A 251 17.20 3.08 1.87
N GLU A 252 17.88 3.61 2.88
CA GLU A 252 19.32 3.48 3.04
C GLU A 252 19.69 2.16 3.66
N ASN A 253 20.29 1.27 3.60
CA ASN A 253 20.60 -0.04 4.21
C ASN A 253 19.92 -1.23 3.54
N THR A 254 20.37 -1.55 2.34
CA THR A 254 19.70 -2.55 1.51
C THR A 254 20.51 -3.82 1.19
N ASP A 255 21.67 -4.03 1.79
CA ASP A 255 22.56 -5.13 1.39
C ASP A 255 22.56 -6.34 2.33
N HIS A 256 21.39 -6.99 2.49
CA HIS A 256 21.34 -8.35 3.04
C HIS A 256 20.52 -9.25 2.11
N GLU A 257 21.20 -10.23 1.53
CA GLU A 257 20.57 -11.33 0.79
C GLU A 257 20.07 -12.37 1.79
N HIS A 258 18.77 -12.63 1.78
CA HIS A 258 18.18 -13.79 2.41
C HIS A 258 17.69 -14.74 1.31
N SER A 259 17.99 -16.03 1.48
CA SER A 259 17.69 -17.11 0.53
C SER A 259 16.25 -17.63 0.60
N ASP A 260 15.33 -16.82 1.11
CA ASP A 260 13.93 -17.20 1.25
C ASP A 260 13.16 -16.89 -0.03
N ASP A 261 12.11 -17.65 -0.31
CA ASP A 261 11.29 -17.51 -1.52
C ASP A 261 10.68 -16.11 -1.67
N ILE A 262 10.43 -15.41 -0.57
CA ILE A 262 9.91 -14.02 -0.54
C ILE A 262 10.89 -13.09 0.15
N GLY A 263 11.11 -11.91 -0.43
CA GLY A 263 12.01 -10.90 0.12
C GLY A 263 11.80 -9.51 -0.45
N SER A 264 12.65 -8.57 -0.03
CA SER A 264 12.61 -7.17 -0.47
C SER A 264 13.97 -6.71 -0.98
N MET A 265 13.95 -5.87 -2.05
CA MET A 265 15.14 -5.30 -2.67
C MET A 265 14.92 -3.83 -2.97
N SER A 266 15.98 -3.02 -2.83
CA SER A 266 15.95 -1.63 -3.28
C SER A 266 17.10 -1.32 -4.23
N PHE A 267 16.85 -0.33 -5.08
CA PHE A 267 17.80 0.16 -6.08
C PHE A 267 17.78 1.67 -6.11
N GLU A 268 18.95 2.27 -6.35
CA GLU A 268 19.11 3.70 -6.54
C GLU A 268 19.69 4.00 -7.92
N ALA A 269 19.27 5.13 -8.50
CA ALA A 269 19.83 5.67 -9.74
C ALA A 269 20.20 7.15 -9.54
N ALA A 270 21.47 7.46 -9.76
CA ALA A 270 22.01 8.81 -9.56
C ALA A 270 21.64 9.79 -10.69
N ARG A 271 21.39 9.27 -11.90
CA ARG A 271 20.95 10.06 -13.05
C ARG A 271 19.44 10.03 -13.17
N PRO A 272 18.82 11.07 -13.74
CA PRO A 272 17.39 11.07 -14.02
C PRO A 272 16.96 9.84 -14.82
N ILE A 273 15.75 9.38 -14.57
CA ILE A 273 15.12 8.26 -15.27
C ILE A 273 14.39 8.79 -16.49
N ASP A 274 14.61 8.16 -17.64
CA ASP A 274 13.83 8.38 -18.86
C ASP A 274 12.43 7.76 -18.68
N PRO A 275 11.34 8.56 -18.75
CA PRO A 275 9.99 8.07 -18.51
C PRO A 275 9.55 6.98 -19.49
N GLU A 276 9.92 7.07 -20.76
CA GLU A 276 9.51 6.11 -21.79
C GLU A 276 10.19 4.76 -21.56
N ARG A 277 11.51 4.77 -21.30
CA ARG A 277 12.26 3.56 -20.98
C ARG A 277 11.76 2.89 -19.71
N PHE A 278 11.49 3.70 -18.67
CA PHE A 278 10.95 3.19 -17.42
C PHE A 278 9.58 2.53 -17.63
N ASN A 279 8.66 3.22 -18.31
CA ASN A 279 7.32 2.68 -18.57
C ASN A 279 7.37 1.38 -19.40
N GLN A 280 8.23 1.32 -20.39
CA GLN A 280 8.41 0.10 -21.20
C GLN A 280 8.98 -1.03 -20.34
N TRP A 281 10.03 -0.78 -19.59
CA TRP A 281 10.68 -1.81 -18.77
C TRP A 281 9.76 -2.30 -17.64
N ILE A 282 9.19 -1.38 -16.85
CA ILE A 282 8.33 -1.75 -15.73
C ILE A 282 7.04 -2.42 -16.20
N GLY A 283 6.46 -1.95 -17.31
CA GLY A 283 5.29 -2.57 -17.92
C GLY A 283 5.55 -4.02 -18.31
N THR A 284 6.66 -4.29 -19.00
CA THR A 284 7.08 -5.66 -19.34
C THR A 284 7.33 -6.51 -18.10
N LEU A 285 8.03 -5.96 -17.12
CA LEU A 285 8.33 -6.65 -15.86
C LEU A 285 7.04 -7.04 -15.11
N LEU A 286 6.08 -6.13 -15.01
CA LEU A 286 4.81 -6.38 -14.33
C LEU A 286 3.94 -7.39 -15.10
N GLN A 287 3.99 -7.40 -16.42
CA GLN A 287 3.29 -8.42 -17.23
C GLN A 287 3.88 -9.81 -17.06
N GLU A 288 5.22 -9.92 -17.04
CA GLU A 288 5.91 -11.22 -16.96
C GLU A 288 6.00 -11.77 -15.54
N LYS A 289 6.17 -10.88 -14.55
CA LYS A 289 6.49 -11.23 -13.16
C LYS A 289 5.54 -10.65 -12.12
N GLY A 290 4.46 -9.99 -12.53
CA GLY A 290 3.56 -9.30 -11.60
C GLY A 290 2.89 -10.22 -10.57
N GLN A 291 2.79 -11.52 -10.82
CA GLN A 291 2.33 -12.51 -9.83
C GLN A 291 3.36 -12.67 -8.70
N ASP A 292 4.65 -12.65 -9.02
CA ASP A 292 5.74 -12.78 -8.06
C ASP A 292 6.10 -11.43 -7.42
N LEU A 293 5.85 -10.31 -8.12
CA LEU A 293 6.04 -8.96 -7.63
C LEU A 293 4.82 -8.53 -6.81
N LEU A 294 4.88 -8.76 -5.49
CA LEU A 294 3.77 -8.45 -4.61
C LEU A 294 3.55 -6.94 -4.51
N ARG A 295 4.63 -6.19 -4.28
CA ARG A 295 4.59 -4.75 -4.13
C ARG A 295 5.81 -4.06 -4.74
N THR A 296 5.59 -2.94 -5.42
CA THR A 296 6.67 -2.06 -5.89
C THR A 296 6.37 -0.63 -5.46
N LYS A 297 7.38 0.08 -4.96
CA LYS A 297 7.30 1.51 -4.63
C LYS A 297 8.52 2.23 -5.16
N GLY A 298 8.37 3.46 -5.63
CA GLY A 298 9.50 4.24 -6.09
C GLY A 298 9.27 5.74 -6.06
N ILE A 299 10.37 6.48 -5.96
CA ILE A 299 10.44 7.91 -6.21
C ILE A 299 11.42 8.11 -7.34
N LEU A 300 10.96 8.69 -8.44
CA LEU A 300 11.74 8.84 -9.66
C LEU A 300 11.98 10.31 -9.99
N ALA A 301 13.21 10.62 -10.35
CA ALA A 301 13.62 11.90 -10.89
C ALA A 301 13.53 11.84 -12.42
N TYR A 302 12.67 12.65 -13.02
CA TYR A 302 12.60 12.78 -14.46
C TYR A 302 13.40 14.00 -14.97
N PRO A 303 13.89 13.98 -16.20
CA PRO A 303 14.61 15.12 -16.79
C PRO A 303 13.72 16.36 -16.81
N ASN A 304 14.27 17.51 -16.42
CA ASN A 304 13.60 18.82 -16.44
C ASN A 304 12.28 18.92 -15.64
N GLU A 305 11.94 17.92 -14.82
CA GLU A 305 10.79 17.95 -13.94
C GLU A 305 11.25 18.26 -12.50
N PRO A 306 10.81 19.37 -11.90
CA PRO A 306 11.22 19.74 -10.54
C PRO A 306 10.51 18.93 -9.46
N ARG A 307 9.40 18.25 -9.77
CA ARG A 307 8.64 17.42 -8.84
C ARG A 307 9.15 15.99 -8.85
N ARG A 308 8.88 15.28 -7.79
CA ARG A 308 9.12 13.84 -7.66
C ARG A 308 8.00 13.06 -8.34
N PHE A 309 8.32 12.02 -9.09
CA PHE A 309 7.31 11.07 -9.57
C PHE A 309 7.23 9.90 -8.57
N ALA A 310 6.12 9.81 -7.84
CA ALA A 310 5.84 8.69 -6.95
C ALA A 310 5.21 7.56 -7.78
N PHE A 311 5.88 6.41 -7.81
CA PHE A 311 5.44 5.20 -8.48
C PHE A 311 5.08 4.12 -7.46
N GLN A 312 4.01 3.39 -7.72
CA GLN A 312 3.61 2.25 -6.90
C GLN A 312 2.91 1.18 -7.74
N ALA A 313 3.11 -0.07 -7.36
CA ALA A 313 2.39 -1.18 -7.97
C ALA A 313 2.02 -2.24 -6.92
N VAL A 314 0.88 -2.88 -7.15
CA VAL A 314 0.39 -4.04 -6.40
C VAL A 314 0.12 -5.13 -7.42
N HIS A 315 0.98 -6.14 -7.45
CA HIS A 315 1.06 -7.12 -8.53
C HIS A 315 1.19 -6.44 -9.90
N MET A 316 0.29 -6.75 -10.83
CA MET A 316 0.30 -6.22 -12.20
C MET A 316 -0.32 -4.81 -12.31
N ILE A 317 -0.93 -4.28 -11.27
CA ILE A 317 -1.60 -2.98 -11.30
C ILE A 317 -0.66 -1.92 -10.76
N ALA A 318 -0.35 -0.94 -11.60
CA ALA A 318 0.55 0.17 -11.27
C ALA A 318 -0.16 1.51 -11.38
N ASP A 319 0.32 2.45 -10.58
CA ASP A 319 -0.10 3.84 -10.57
C ASP A 319 1.09 4.76 -10.29
N GLY A 320 1.01 6.01 -10.70
CA GLY A 320 2.03 7.01 -10.39
C GLY A 320 1.53 8.42 -10.63
N ASP A 321 2.00 9.34 -9.79
CA ASP A 321 1.66 10.75 -9.89
C ASP A 321 2.84 11.63 -9.48
N PHE A 322 2.82 12.88 -9.91
CA PHE A 322 3.77 13.90 -9.47
C PHE A 322 3.38 14.42 -8.10
N VAL A 323 4.30 14.29 -7.16
CA VAL A 323 4.19 14.81 -5.80
C VAL A 323 5.11 16.02 -5.61
N GLY A 324 5.18 16.59 -4.44
CA GLY A 324 5.95 17.80 -4.14
C GLY A 324 7.37 17.87 -4.72
N PRO A 325 8.05 19.00 -4.61
CA PRO A 325 9.39 19.19 -5.18
C PRO A 325 10.42 18.28 -4.50
N TRP A 326 11.57 18.11 -5.15
CA TRP A 326 12.71 17.45 -4.53
C TRP A 326 13.24 18.31 -3.37
N PRO A 327 13.70 17.67 -2.26
CA PRO A 327 14.49 18.35 -1.25
C PRO A 327 15.77 18.93 -1.86
N GLU A 328 16.33 19.97 -1.26
CA GLU A 328 17.60 20.49 -1.70
C GLU A 328 18.71 19.43 -1.59
N GLY A 329 19.43 19.23 -2.69
CA GLY A 329 20.67 18.44 -2.75
C GLY A 329 20.53 17.01 -3.24
N ASP A 330 19.41 16.30 -3.07
CA ASP A 330 19.31 14.88 -3.47
C ASP A 330 18.16 14.62 -4.44
N ARG A 331 18.50 14.31 -5.70
CA ARG A 331 17.54 13.94 -6.75
C ARG A 331 17.73 12.49 -7.21
N ARG A 332 18.20 11.61 -6.34
CA ARG A 332 18.38 10.19 -6.69
C ARG A 332 17.03 9.47 -6.77
N SER A 333 16.81 8.79 -7.87
CA SER A 333 15.68 7.89 -8.02
C SER A 333 15.90 6.66 -7.16
N LYS A 334 14.84 6.24 -6.43
CA LYS A 334 14.85 5.04 -5.58
C LYS A 334 13.66 4.16 -5.93
N LEU A 335 13.88 2.84 -6.04
CA LEU A 335 12.86 1.86 -6.38
C LEU A 335 12.99 0.63 -5.49
N VAL A 336 11.88 0.20 -4.90
CA VAL A 336 11.78 -0.95 -4.00
C VAL A 336 10.87 -2.00 -4.61
N PHE A 337 11.29 -3.26 -4.53
CA PHE A 337 10.50 -4.42 -4.85
C PHE A 337 10.33 -5.32 -3.63
N ILE A 338 9.13 -5.82 -3.41
CA ILE A 338 8.82 -6.90 -2.46
C ILE A 338 8.14 -8.01 -3.27
N GLY A 339 8.65 -9.22 -3.18
CA GLY A 339 8.09 -10.31 -3.98
C GLY A 339 8.85 -11.62 -3.81
N ARG A 340 8.41 -12.61 -4.61
CA ARG A 340 8.97 -13.97 -4.64
C ARG A 340 10.01 -14.10 -5.73
N ASN A 341 11.02 -14.92 -5.50
CA ASN A 341 12.02 -15.28 -6.52
C ASN A 341 12.64 -14.06 -7.22
N LEU A 342 12.91 -12.98 -6.50
CA LEU A 342 13.42 -11.75 -7.07
C LEU A 342 14.84 -11.93 -7.63
N ASN A 343 15.04 -11.61 -8.90
CA ASN A 343 16.35 -11.65 -9.53
C ASN A 343 17.04 -10.27 -9.43
N ARG A 344 17.85 -10.06 -8.36
CA ARG A 344 18.53 -8.78 -8.10
C ARG A 344 19.36 -8.27 -9.29
N PRO A 345 20.24 -9.09 -9.94
CA PRO A 345 20.98 -8.64 -11.12
C PRO A 345 20.11 -8.19 -12.28
N GLN A 346 18.98 -8.87 -12.54
CA GLN A 346 18.06 -8.52 -13.61
C GLN A 346 17.34 -7.20 -13.32
N LEU A 347 16.79 -7.06 -12.11
CA LEU A 347 16.07 -5.85 -11.67
C LEU A 347 17.01 -4.64 -11.68
N ARG A 348 18.23 -4.79 -11.16
CA ARG A 348 19.26 -3.73 -11.16
C ARG A 348 19.58 -3.26 -12.58
N ARG A 349 19.97 -4.18 -13.46
CA ARG A 349 20.28 -3.84 -14.87
C ARG A 349 19.11 -3.17 -15.58
N GLY A 350 17.89 -3.65 -15.37
CA GLY A 350 16.70 -3.06 -15.97
C GLY A 350 16.46 -1.63 -15.51
N PHE A 351 16.55 -1.39 -14.20
CA PHE A 351 16.38 -0.05 -13.64
C PHE A 351 17.51 0.90 -14.07
N GLU A 352 18.77 0.47 -14.02
CA GLU A 352 19.91 1.26 -14.47
C GLU A 352 19.84 1.62 -15.95
N ALA A 353 19.31 0.74 -16.80
CA ALA A 353 19.11 0.99 -18.23
C ALA A 353 18.04 2.07 -18.52
N CYS A 354 17.17 2.36 -17.55
CA CYS A 354 16.19 3.42 -17.68
C CYS A 354 16.77 4.82 -17.48
N GLN A 355 18.03 4.96 -17.01
CA GLN A 355 18.64 6.26 -16.83
C GLN A 355 18.89 6.95 -18.18
N VAL A 356 18.76 8.29 -18.19
CA VAL A 356 19.19 9.09 -19.36
C VAL A 356 20.67 8.86 -19.65
N PRO A 357 21.11 8.93 -20.91
CA PRO A 357 22.54 8.87 -21.27
C PRO A 357 23.36 9.92 -20.50
N ALA A 358 24.65 9.62 -20.28
CA ALA A 358 25.58 10.53 -19.63
C ALA A 358 25.90 11.75 -20.51
#